data_9edd131e92f3d11ab46d22e400a9d26f
#
_entry.id   9edd131e92f3d11ab46d22e400a9d26f
#
_cell.length_a   1.000
_cell.length_b   1.000
_cell.length_c   1.000
_cell.angle_alpha   90.00
_cell.angle_beta   90.00
_cell.angle_gamma   90.00
#
_symmetry.space_group_name_H-M   'P 1'
#
loop_
_entity.id
_entity.type
_entity.pdbx_description
1 polymer ?
#
loop_
_entity_poly.entity_id
_entity_poly.type
_entity_poly.pdbx_seq_one_letter_code
_entity_poly.pdbx_strand_id
1 'polypeptide(L)'
;MSEVKINDASTVALAAGSINFDDPPIEVTNDRDLVYHQLCLVNEFDTVEGKPFHINGTHLGVFKYEDKFYAVDNRCPHMGYPMSQGSVRDGVLICHWHHWEFDLKSGGCFQAFGDDLKAFPVEVRQDGYLYVGLAPGERQAAKRRVIERGKRALERGLKDRSTFFIAKAVTALRDAGANLSEIIQQGLYYGTYKSSDGWSSGVTILTLAANMWDN
;
A
#
# COMPACT_ATOMS: atom_id res chain seq x y z
N MET A 1 9.93 9.01 44.89
CA MET A 1 10.55 9.62 43.67
C MET A 1 11.21 8.46 42.93
N SER A 2 10.52 7.89 41.98
CA SER A 2 10.99 6.77 41.15
C SER A 2 11.31 7.32 39.77
N GLU A 3 12.58 7.30 39.42
CA GLU A 3 13.11 7.68 38.11
C GLU A 3 12.58 6.77 37.03
N VAL A 4 11.93 7.36 36.03
CA VAL A 4 11.57 6.69 34.78
C VAL A 4 12.83 6.66 33.93
N LYS A 5 13.42 5.48 33.73
CA LYS A 5 14.47 5.25 32.77
C LYS A 5 13.89 5.34 31.37
N ILE A 6 14.27 6.39 30.64
CA ILE A 6 14.05 6.53 29.20
C ILE A 6 14.97 5.52 28.53
N ASN A 7 14.40 4.47 27.94
CA ASN A 7 15.15 3.55 27.11
C ASN A 7 15.57 4.26 25.82
N ASP A 8 16.86 4.29 25.62
CA ASP A 8 17.61 4.84 24.51
C ASP A 8 17.09 4.33 23.15
N ALA A 9 16.68 5.26 22.31
CA ALA A 9 16.16 5.02 20.96
C ALA A 9 17.24 4.60 19.94
N SER A 10 18.46 4.29 20.41
CA SER A 10 19.61 4.04 19.53
C SER A 10 19.79 2.59 19.07
N THR A 11 18.93 1.65 19.50
CA THR A 11 19.15 0.20 19.25
C THR A 11 18.28 -0.37 18.12
N VAL A 12 17.44 0.42 17.45
CA VAL A 12 16.57 -0.05 16.36
C VAL A 12 17.15 0.24 14.95
N ALA A 13 18.31 0.86 14.86
CA ALA A 13 18.82 1.45 13.62
C ALA A 13 19.78 0.55 12.79
N LEU A 14 19.81 -0.78 12.95
CA LEU A 14 20.87 -1.60 12.31
C LEU A 14 20.38 -2.66 11.31
N ALA A 15 19.20 -2.58 10.75
CA ALA A 15 18.74 -3.53 9.72
C ALA A 15 17.96 -2.91 8.55
N ALA A 16 18.17 -1.65 8.22
CA ALA A 16 17.51 -1.05 7.05
C ALA A 16 18.55 -0.38 6.15
N GLY A 17 18.49 -0.71 4.87
CA GLY A 17 19.18 0.02 3.82
C GLY A 17 18.89 1.51 3.90
N SER A 18 19.79 2.33 3.39
CA SER A 18 19.86 3.78 3.48
C SER A 18 18.51 4.49 3.66
N ILE A 19 18.26 4.94 4.90
CA ILE A 19 17.11 5.80 5.21
C ILE A 19 17.36 7.13 4.49
N ASN A 20 16.48 7.49 3.58
CA ASN A 20 16.48 8.81 2.99
C ASN A 20 15.85 9.76 4.02
N PHE A 21 16.63 10.72 4.53
CA PHE A 21 16.20 11.67 5.57
C PHE A 21 15.09 12.63 5.13
N ASP A 22 14.75 12.63 3.85
CA ASP A 22 13.62 13.39 3.28
C ASP A 22 12.29 12.60 3.29
N ASP A 23 12.30 11.34 3.75
CA ASP A 23 11.06 10.58 3.90
C ASP A 23 10.26 11.12 5.10
N PRO A 24 8.95 11.34 4.95
CA PRO A 24 8.12 11.77 6.07
C PRO A 24 8.19 10.72 7.18
N PRO A 25 8.17 11.13 8.46
CA PRO A 25 8.27 10.22 9.58
C PRO A 25 7.20 9.13 9.49
N ILE A 26 7.59 7.89 9.78
CA ILE A 26 6.66 6.77 9.88
C ILE A 26 5.63 7.14 10.94
N GLU A 27 4.37 7.39 10.52
CA GLU A 27 3.27 7.61 11.46
C GLU A 27 3.06 6.32 12.26
N VAL A 28 3.61 6.28 13.47
CA VAL A 28 3.26 5.26 14.46
C VAL A 28 1.84 5.60 14.92
N THR A 29 0.84 4.95 14.34
CA THR A 29 -0.54 5.06 14.79
C THR A 29 -0.61 4.50 16.21
N ASN A 30 -0.92 5.37 17.17
CA ASN A 30 -1.16 4.97 18.55
C ASN A 30 -2.48 4.17 18.56
N ASP A 31 -2.48 2.94 19.05
CA ASP A 31 -3.67 2.06 19.14
C ASP A 31 -4.87 2.72 19.88
N ARG A 32 -4.62 3.80 20.61
CA ARG A 32 -5.65 4.52 21.38
C ARG A 32 -6.63 5.33 20.53
N ASP A 33 -6.30 5.62 19.28
CA ASP A 33 -7.11 6.51 18.42
C ASP A 33 -7.86 5.73 17.34
N LEU A 34 -7.90 4.40 17.40
CA LEU A 34 -8.56 3.58 16.39
C LEU A 34 -10.08 3.58 16.60
N VAL A 35 -10.81 3.73 15.50
CA VAL A 35 -12.26 3.53 15.44
C VAL A 35 -12.53 2.13 14.91
N TYR A 36 -13.19 1.30 15.69
CA TYR A 36 -13.51 -0.07 15.31
C TYR A 36 -14.83 -0.13 14.55
N HIS A 37 -14.80 -0.69 13.36
CA HIS A 37 -15.94 -0.87 12.48
C HIS A 37 -16.33 -2.34 12.42
N GLN A 38 -17.61 -2.62 12.61
CA GLN A 38 -18.18 -3.96 12.47
C GLN A 38 -18.09 -4.44 11.01
N LEU A 39 -17.67 -5.68 10.80
CA LEU A 39 -17.55 -6.30 9.48
C LEU A 39 -18.65 -7.32 9.24
N CYS A 40 -18.51 -8.51 9.84
CA CYS A 40 -19.40 -9.66 9.63
C CYS A 40 -19.34 -10.60 10.82
N LEU A 41 -20.19 -11.63 10.81
CA LEU A 41 -20.13 -12.72 11.79
C LEU A 41 -18.88 -13.59 11.55
N VAL A 42 -18.29 -14.09 12.62
CA VAL A 42 -17.13 -14.99 12.60
C VAL A 42 -17.38 -16.24 11.76
N ASN A 43 -18.58 -16.84 11.87
CA ASN A 43 -18.96 -18.06 11.15
C ASN A 43 -19.06 -17.89 9.63
N GLU A 44 -19.08 -16.68 9.14
CA GLU A 44 -19.04 -16.45 7.69
C GLU A 44 -17.69 -16.81 7.03
N PHE A 45 -16.66 -17.09 7.84
CA PHE A 45 -15.37 -17.58 7.39
C PHE A 45 -15.21 -19.09 7.45
N ASP A 46 -16.24 -19.85 7.81
CA ASP A 46 -16.14 -21.31 7.89
C ASP A 46 -15.97 -21.99 6.53
N THR A 47 -16.34 -21.32 5.44
CA THR A 47 -16.25 -21.84 4.07
C THR A 47 -15.27 -21.11 3.17
N VAL A 48 -14.62 -20.03 3.65
CA VAL A 48 -13.72 -19.18 2.84
C VAL A 48 -12.53 -18.73 3.67
N GLU A 49 -11.35 -18.72 3.07
CA GLU A 49 -10.12 -18.25 3.73
C GLU A 49 -10.04 -16.72 3.80
N GLY A 50 -10.55 -16.03 2.78
CA GLY A 50 -10.46 -14.57 2.67
C GLY A 50 -11.72 -13.92 2.12
N LYS A 51 -12.04 -12.73 2.64
CA LYS A 51 -13.18 -11.90 2.19
C LYS A 51 -12.77 -10.45 1.98
N PRO A 52 -13.29 -9.80 0.92
CA PRO A 52 -13.11 -8.37 0.73
C PRO A 52 -14.14 -7.56 1.53
N PHE A 53 -13.69 -6.43 2.09
CA PHE A 53 -14.54 -5.43 2.73
C PHE A 53 -14.18 -4.04 2.23
N HIS A 54 -15.14 -3.12 2.30
CA HIS A 54 -14.93 -1.73 1.96
C HIS A 54 -15.52 -0.83 3.05
N ILE A 55 -14.66 -0.23 3.85
CA ILE A 55 -15.04 0.61 4.99
C ILE A 55 -14.44 2.00 4.84
N ASN A 56 -15.28 3.01 4.82
CA ASN A 56 -14.86 4.42 4.74
C ASN A 56 -13.85 4.72 3.61
N GLY A 57 -13.99 4.04 2.46
CA GLY A 57 -13.09 4.21 1.32
C GLY A 57 -11.76 3.43 1.43
N THR A 58 -11.60 2.59 2.46
CA THR A 58 -10.48 1.66 2.62
C THR A 58 -10.91 0.28 2.14
N HIS A 59 -10.13 -0.33 1.26
CA HIS A 59 -10.33 -1.68 0.77
C HIS A 59 -9.55 -2.66 1.64
N LEU A 60 -10.24 -3.62 2.24
CA LEU A 60 -9.68 -4.59 3.16
C LEU A 60 -9.81 -6.00 2.60
N GLY A 61 -8.76 -6.80 2.71
CA GLY A 61 -8.83 -8.25 2.65
C GLY A 61 -8.73 -8.80 4.06
N VAL A 62 -9.76 -9.51 4.51
CA VAL A 62 -9.79 -10.14 5.83
C VAL A 62 -9.66 -11.64 5.66
N PHE A 63 -8.79 -12.25 6.46
CA PHE A 63 -8.43 -13.67 6.36
C PHE A 63 -8.60 -14.37 7.70
N LYS A 64 -9.04 -15.63 7.66
CA LYS A 64 -8.99 -16.55 8.79
C LYS A 64 -7.81 -17.50 8.60
N TYR A 65 -6.94 -17.57 9.58
CA TYR A 65 -5.83 -18.50 9.62
C TYR A 65 -5.56 -18.94 11.08
N GLU A 66 -5.49 -20.23 11.35
CA GLU A 66 -5.29 -20.82 12.70
C GLU A 66 -6.20 -20.20 13.78
N ASP A 67 -7.51 -20.18 13.55
CA ASP A 67 -8.52 -19.61 14.47
C ASP A 67 -8.32 -18.12 14.81
N LYS A 68 -7.47 -17.41 14.08
CA LYS A 68 -7.25 -15.97 14.18
C LYS A 68 -7.68 -15.26 12.90
N PHE A 69 -7.96 -13.96 13.05
CA PHE A 69 -8.34 -13.12 11.94
C PHE A 69 -7.29 -12.04 11.71
N TYR A 70 -7.06 -11.75 10.44
CA TYR A 70 -6.08 -10.78 9.97
C TYR A 70 -6.72 -9.91 8.90
N ALA A 71 -6.41 -8.62 8.91
CA ALA A 71 -6.86 -7.68 7.89
C ALA A 71 -5.68 -6.94 7.28
N VAL A 72 -5.65 -6.87 5.96
CA VAL A 72 -4.64 -6.13 5.20
C VAL A 72 -5.30 -5.28 4.11
N ASP A 73 -4.56 -4.34 3.54
CA ASP A 73 -4.99 -3.64 2.31
C ASP A 73 -5.28 -4.68 1.21
N ASN A 74 -6.47 -4.63 0.62
CA ASN A 74 -6.91 -5.62 -0.38
C ASN A 74 -6.30 -5.39 -1.77
N ARG A 75 -5.27 -4.60 -1.89
CA ARG A 75 -4.61 -4.30 -3.18
C ARG A 75 -3.16 -4.69 -3.13
N CYS A 76 -2.78 -5.69 -3.93
CA CYS A 76 -1.38 -6.06 -4.11
C CYS A 76 -0.57 -4.83 -4.56
N PRO A 77 0.49 -4.44 -3.82
CA PRO A 77 1.29 -3.26 -4.17
C PRO A 77 1.98 -3.39 -5.51
N HIS A 78 2.22 -4.63 -5.97
CA HIS A 78 2.82 -4.87 -7.28
C HIS A 78 1.92 -4.39 -8.42
N MET A 79 0.68 -4.90 -8.54
CA MET A 79 -0.20 -4.63 -9.69
C MET A 79 -1.68 -4.40 -9.32
N GLY A 80 -2.01 -4.20 -8.03
CA GLY A 80 -3.36 -3.89 -7.58
C GLY A 80 -4.33 -5.08 -7.55
N TYR A 81 -3.84 -6.32 -7.71
CA TYR A 81 -4.69 -7.50 -7.64
C TYR A 81 -5.33 -7.63 -6.25
N PRO A 82 -6.62 -8.03 -6.17
CA PRO A 82 -7.29 -8.18 -4.88
C PRO A 82 -6.65 -9.27 -4.03
N MET A 83 -6.10 -8.90 -2.88
CA MET A 83 -5.43 -9.86 -1.98
C MET A 83 -6.40 -10.89 -1.40
N SER A 84 -7.68 -10.53 -1.22
CA SER A 84 -8.73 -11.46 -0.79
C SER A 84 -8.98 -12.64 -1.74
N GLN A 85 -8.44 -12.60 -2.95
CA GLN A 85 -8.42 -13.71 -3.91
C GLN A 85 -7.09 -14.49 -3.89
N GLY A 86 -6.17 -14.13 -3.01
CA GLY A 86 -4.94 -14.87 -2.75
C GLY A 86 -5.18 -16.10 -1.89
N SER A 87 -4.12 -16.80 -1.55
CA SER A 87 -4.14 -17.93 -0.61
C SER A 87 -3.22 -17.68 0.58
N VAL A 88 -3.52 -18.30 1.70
CA VAL A 88 -2.68 -18.25 2.90
C VAL A 88 -2.06 -19.62 3.12
N ARG A 89 -0.73 -19.66 3.29
CA ARG A 89 0.04 -20.86 3.66
C ARG A 89 1.07 -20.50 4.70
N ASP A 90 1.10 -21.20 5.80
CA ASP A 90 2.08 -21.01 6.89
C ASP A 90 2.21 -19.55 7.34
N GLY A 91 1.06 -18.83 7.42
CA GLY A 91 1.02 -17.41 7.77
C GLY A 91 1.49 -16.44 6.67
N VAL A 92 1.76 -16.96 5.46
CA VAL A 92 2.16 -16.17 4.29
C VAL A 92 0.97 -16.00 3.35
N LEU A 93 0.62 -14.75 3.05
CA LEU A 93 -0.40 -14.38 2.08
C LEU A 93 0.23 -14.27 0.69
N ILE A 94 -0.24 -15.10 -0.25
CA ILE A 94 0.30 -15.20 -1.61
C ILE A 94 -0.67 -14.57 -2.60
N CYS A 95 -0.20 -13.58 -3.35
CA CYS A 95 -0.95 -12.97 -4.45
C CYS A 95 -1.03 -13.93 -5.63
N HIS A 96 -2.22 -14.28 -6.12
CA HIS A 96 -2.38 -15.26 -7.21
C HIS A 96 -1.94 -14.75 -8.58
N TRP A 97 -1.73 -13.43 -8.75
CA TRP A 97 -1.36 -12.94 -10.09
C TRP A 97 0.12 -13.13 -10.42
N HIS A 98 1.03 -12.66 -9.51
CA HIS A 98 2.48 -12.77 -9.74
C HIS A 98 3.21 -13.43 -8.56
N HIS A 99 2.48 -14.11 -7.69
CA HIS A 99 2.99 -14.88 -6.56
C HIS A 99 3.86 -14.08 -5.59
N TRP A 100 3.56 -12.78 -5.44
CA TRP A 100 4.17 -11.99 -4.38
C TRP A 100 3.67 -12.46 -3.04
N GLU A 101 4.59 -12.55 -2.08
CA GLU A 101 4.39 -13.12 -0.77
C GLU A 101 4.49 -12.04 0.29
N PHE A 102 3.58 -12.11 1.26
CA PHE A 102 3.48 -11.13 2.34
C PHE A 102 3.26 -11.86 3.66
N ASP A 103 3.91 -11.39 4.73
CA ASP A 103 3.56 -11.82 6.07
C ASP A 103 2.12 -11.40 6.39
N LEU A 104 1.27 -12.36 6.70
CA LEU A 104 -0.17 -12.10 6.90
C LEU A 104 -0.43 -11.18 8.09
N LYS A 105 0.42 -11.26 9.12
CA LYS A 105 0.23 -10.51 10.38
C LYS A 105 0.67 -9.06 10.24
N SER A 106 1.83 -8.81 9.66
CA SER A 106 2.43 -7.48 9.56
C SER A 106 2.17 -6.80 8.22
N GLY A 107 1.87 -7.56 7.18
CA GLY A 107 1.81 -7.10 5.80
C GLY A 107 3.17 -6.99 5.12
N GLY A 108 4.28 -7.32 5.80
CA GLY A 108 5.64 -7.23 5.28
C GLY A 108 5.83 -8.02 4.00
N CYS A 109 6.42 -7.42 2.98
CA CYS A 109 6.68 -8.05 1.69
C CYS A 109 7.98 -8.86 1.73
N PHE A 110 7.94 -10.12 1.30
CA PHE A 110 9.14 -10.97 1.21
C PHE A 110 9.95 -10.76 -0.07
N GLN A 111 9.40 -10.10 -1.09
CA GLN A 111 10.16 -9.77 -2.29
C GLN A 111 11.07 -8.57 -2.07
N ALA A 112 12.33 -8.72 -2.49
CA ALA A 112 13.28 -7.62 -2.48
C ALA A 112 12.73 -6.40 -3.24
N PHE A 113 12.77 -5.22 -2.63
CA PHE A 113 12.24 -3.97 -3.18
C PHE A 113 10.72 -3.90 -3.38
N GLY A 114 9.96 -4.83 -2.77
CA GLY A 114 8.51 -4.77 -2.73
C GLY A 114 8.02 -3.79 -1.65
N ASP A 115 6.93 -3.07 -1.93
CA ASP A 115 6.22 -2.31 -0.89
C ASP A 115 5.40 -3.26 -0.02
N ASP A 116 5.32 -2.98 1.28
CA ASP A 116 4.49 -3.72 2.22
C ASP A 116 2.99 -3.47 2.02
N LEU A 117 2.16 -4.43 2.42
CA LEU A 117 0.74 -4.22 2.64
C LEU A 117 0.53 -3.53 3.99
N LYS A 118 -0.43 -2.64 4.05
CA LYS A 118 -0.90 -2.13 5.35
C LYS A 118 -1.68 -3.22 6.05
N ALA A 119 -1.28 -3.61 7.26
CA ALA A 119 -2.06 -4.44 8.16
C ALA A 119 -2.94 -3.58 9.08
N PHE A 120 -4.10 -4.12 9.48
CA PHE A 120 -5.08 -3.46 10.33
C PHE A 120 -5.42 -4.37 11.52
N PRO A 121 -5.56 -3.83 12.74
CA PRO A 121 -5.97 -4.63 13.88
C PRO A 121 -7.40 -5.14 13.71
N VAL A 122 -7.61 -6.39 14.11
CA VAL A 122 -8.91 -7.08 14.07
C VAL A 122 -9.26 -7.60 15.45
N GLU A 123 -10.50 -7.44 15.86
CA GLU A 123 -11.05 -7.97 17.11
C GLU A 123 -12.26 -8.83 16.84
N VAL A 124 -12.37 -9.95 17.56
CA VAL A 124 -13.63 -10.69 17.73
C VAL A 124 -14.25 -10.23 19.03
N ARG A 125 -15.50 -9.76 18.98
CA ARG A 125 -16.21 -9.33 20.19
C ARG A 125 -17.22 -10.37 20.67
N GLN A 126 -17.73 -10.19 21.87
CA GLN A 126 -18.66 -11.13 22.53
C GLN A 126 -19.97 -11.31 21.76
N ASP A 127 -20.33 -10.39 20.90
CA ASP A 127 -21.49 -10.47 19.99
C ASP A 127 -21.30 -11.41 18.81
N GLY A 128 -20.11 -12.03 18.68
CA GLY A 128 -19.75 -12.95 17.59
C GLY A 128 -19.38 -12.27 16.28
N TYR A 129 -19.24 -10.94 16.27
CA TYR A 129 -18.83 -10.18 15.09
C TYR A 129 -17.33 -9.89 15.09
N LEU A 130 -16.79 -9.76 13.87
CA LEU A 130 -15.47 -9.22 13.59
C LEU A 130 -15.55 -7.70 13.48
N TYR A 131 -14.53 -7.04 14.03
CA TYR A 131 -14.32 -5.60 13.97
C TYR A 131 -12.92 -5.30 13.47
N VAL A 132 -12.79 -4.27 12.64
CA VAL A 132 -11.48 -3.76 12.17
C VAL A 132 -11.24 -2.36 12.71
N GLY A 133 -10.05 -2.12 13.24
CA GLY A 133 -9.60 -0.81 13.71
C GLY A 133 -9.02 0.02 12.58
N LEU A 134 -9.62 1.19 12.31
CA LEU A 134 -9.12 2.16 11.34
C LEU A 134 -8.75 3.46 12.05
N ALA A 135 -7.60 4.03 11.71
CA ALA A 135 -7.22 5.34 12.20
C ALA A 135 -8.14 6.43 11.61
N PRO A 136 -8.45 7.49 12.35
CA PRO A 136 -9.08 8.69 11.79
C PRO A 136 -8.27 9.18 10.58
N GLY A 137 -8.96 9.40 9.44
CA GLY A 137 -8.28 9.82 8.21
C GLY A 137 -7.60 8.70 7.41
N GLU A 138 -7.79 7.42 7.76
CA GLU A 138 -7.19 6.28 7.04
C GLU A 138 -7.44 6.34 5.52
N ARG A 139 -8.62 6.80 5.09
CA ARG A 139 -8.92 7.00 3.66
C ARG A 139 -7.93 7.96 2.99
N GLN A 140 -7.63 9.09 3.65
CA GLN A 140 -6.68 10.08 3.11
C GLN A 140 -5.25 9.55 3.16
N ALA A 141 -4.89 8.81 4.21
CA ALA A 141 -3.59 8.16 4.32
C ALA A 141 -3.42 7.08 3.25
N ALA A 142 -4.43 6.23 3.02
CA ALA A 142 -4.45 5.23 1.95
C ALA A 142 -4.28 5.89 0.57
N LYS A 143 -5.01 6.99 0.32
CA LYS A 143 -4.89 7.77 -0.91
C LYS A 143 -3.48 8.33 -1.10
N ARG A 144 -2.88 8.92 -0.05
CA ARG A 144 -1.49 9.40 -0.09
C ARG A 144 -0.51 8.27 -0.42
N ARG A 145 -0.61 7.11 0.23
CA ARG A 145 0.24 5.95 -0.07
C ARG A 145 0.17 5.53 -1.54
N VAL A 146 -1.04 5.50 -2.13
CA VAL A 146 -1.21 5.18 -3.57
C VAL A 146 -0.54 6.24 -4.44
N ILE A 147 -0.69 7.53 -4.13
CA ILE A 147 -0.05 8.62 -4.88
C ILE A 147 1.47 8.52 -4.81
N GLU A 148 2.05 8.38 -3.62
CA GLU A 148 3.50 8.28 -3.47
C GLU A 148 4.08 7.04 -4.16
N ARG A 149 3.41 5.90 -4.04
CA ARG A 149 3.77 4.68 -4.78
C ARG A 149 3.68 4.90 -6.29
N GLY A 150 2.62 5.55 -6.77
CA GLY A 150 2.44 5.87 -8.18
C GLY A 150 3.53 6.79 -8.73
N LYS A 151 3.96 7.80 -7.96
CA LYS A 151 5.07 8.69 -8.33
C LYS A 151 6.38 7.92 -8.48
N ARG A 152 6.73 7.04 -7.52
CA ARG A 152 7.93 6.18 -7.62
C ARG A 152 7.85 5.22 -8.82
N ALA A 153 6.68 4.62 -9.05
CA ALA A 153 6.47 3.72 -10.19
C ALA A 153 6.58 4.46 -11.53
N LEU A 154 6.11 5.71 -11.61
CA LEU A 154 6.24 6.56 -12.79
C LEU A 154 7.72 6.87 -13.07
N GLU A 155 8.47 7.29 -12.05
CA GLU A 155 9.90 7.58 -12.20
C GLU A 155 10.68 6.34 -12.67
N ARG A 156 10.39 5.18 -12.09
CA ARG A 156 10.98 3.91 -12.52
C ARG A 156 10.59 3.58 -13.96
N GLY A 157 9.31 3.69 -14.32
CA GLY A 157 8.85 3.44 -15.69
C GLY A 157 9.51 4.34 -16.72
N LEU A 158 9.73 5.62 -16.39
CA LEU A 158 10.47 6.56 -17.22
C LEU A 158 11.94 6.16 -17.38
N LYS A 159 12.61 5.78 -16.28
CA LYS A 159 14.00 5.31 -16.28
C LYS A 159 14.17 4.02 -17.11
N ASP A 160 13.30 3.06 -16.92
CA ASP A 160 13.35 1.76 -17.61
C ASP A 160 12.77 1.85 -19.04
N ARG A 161 12.29 3.03 -19.47
CA ARG A 161 11.61 3.28 -20.77
C ARG A 161 10.45 2.32 -21.02
N SER A 162 9.76 1.92 -19.97
CA SER A 162 8.66 0.96 -20.02
C SER A 162 7.32 1.66 -20.16
N THR A 163 6.76 1.63 -21.36
CA THR A 163 5.42 2.15 -21.68
C THR A 163 4.35 1.59 -20.74
N PHE A 164 4.44 0.29 -20.47
CA PHE A 164 3.48 -0.41 -19.60
C PHE A 164 3.52 0.13 -18.16
N PHE A 165 4.69 0.27 -17.56
CA PHE A 165 4.81 0.79 -16.19
C PHE A 165 4.43 2.26 -16.11
N ILE A 166 4.75 3.07 -17.12
CA ILE A 166 4.32 4.47 -17.19
C ILE A 166 2.79 4.57 -17.23
N ALA A 167 2.15 3.86 -18.17
CA ALA A 167 0.69 3.89 -18.30
C ALA A 167 -0.01 3.44 -17.01
N LYS A 168 0.47 2.36 -16.39
CA LYS A 168 -0.05 1.87 -15.12
C LYS A 168 0.10 2.89 -13.99
N ALA A 169 1.28 3.50 -13.85
CA ALA A 169 1.53 4.49 -12.81
C ALA A 169 0.63 5.72 -12.99
N VAL A 170 0.47 6.21 -14.23
CA VAL A 170 -0.43 7.33 -14.56
C VAL A 170 -1.87 6.98 -14.21
N THR A 171 -2.36 5.79 -14.58
CA THR A 171 -3.72 5.35 -14.24
C THR A 171 -3.93 5.28 -12.72
N ALA A 172 -2.98 4.68 -11.98
CA ALA A 172 -3.07 4.59 -10.51
C ALA A 172 -3.06 5.97 -9.84
N LEU A 173 -2.23 6.89 -10.31
CA LEU A 173 -2.18 8.28 -9.84
C LEU A 173 -3.50 9.01 -10.10
N ARG A 174 -4.06 8.86 -11.30
CA ARG A 174 -5.36 9.40 -11.66
C ARG A 174 -6.47 8.90 -10.74
N ASP A 175 -6.60 7.58 -10.61
CA ASP A 175 -7.65 6.95 -9.80
C ASP A 175 -7.55 7.36 -8.32
N ALA A 176 -6.33 7.61 -7.85
CA ALA A 176 -6.08 8.21 -6.56
C ALA A 176 -6.41 9.71 -6.50
N GLY A 177 -6.72 10.35 -7.64
CA GLY A 177 -7.03 11.77 -7.77
C GLY A 177 -5.81 12.67 -7.59
N ALA A 178 -4.65 12.24 -8.05
CA ALA A 178 -3.49 13.10 -8.21
C ALA A 178 -3.75 14.15 -9.30
N ASN A 179 -3.13 15.31 -9.15
CA ASN A 179 -3.27 16.38 -10.13
C ASN A 179 -2.49 16.01 -11.42
N LEU A 180 -3.15 16.13 -12.56
CA LEU A 180 -2.54 15.86 -13.88
C LEU A 180 -1.28 16.71 -14.10
N SER A 181 -1.32 17.98 -13.71
CA SER A 181 -0.18 18.90 -13.85
C SER A 181 1.05 18.39 -13.07
N GLU A 182 0.88 17.79 -11.89
CA GLU A 182 1.99 17.21 -11.12
C GLU A 182 2.58 15.99 -11.83
N ILE A 183 1.73 15.15 -12.42
CA ILE A 183 2.17 13.97 -13.16
C ILE A 183 2.99 14.38 -14.39
N ILE A 184 2.52 15.38 -15.13
CA ILE A 184 3.23 15.92 -16.29
C ILE A 184 4.54 16.57 -15.86
N GLN A 185 4.53 17.39 -14.81
CA GLN A 185 5.75 18.04 -14.28
C GLN A 185 6.80 17.00 -13.88
N GLN A 186 6.42 15.89 -13.26
CA GLN A 186 7.36 14.83 -12.91
C GLN A 186 8.00 14.21 -14.17
N GLY A 187 7.23 13.98 -15.21
CA GLY A 187 7.74 13.48 -16.50
C GLY A 187 8.69 14.47 -17.17
N LEU A 188 8.30 15.75 -17.22
CA LEU A 188 9.13 16.81 -17.76
C LEU A 188 10.44 16.97 -16.98
N TYR A 189 10.36 16.97 -15.65
CA TYR A 189 11.55 17.03 -14.79
C TYR A 189 12.50 15.86 -15.06
N TYR A 190 11.95 14.65 -15.18
CA TYR A 190 12.76 13.48 -15.51
C TYR A 190 13.46 13.65 -16.88
N GLY A 191 12.74 14.03 -17.92
CA GLY A 191 13.26 14.19 -19.28
C GLY A 191 14.30 15.30 -19.41
N THR A 192 14.18 16.36 -18.59
CA THR A 192 15.08 17.53 -18.68
C THR A 192 16.28 17.44 -17.75
N TYR A 193 16.14 16.84 -16.57
CA TYR A 193 17.20 16.88 -15.54
C TYR A 193 17.78 15.51 -15.18
N LYS A 194 17.02 14.43 -15.31
CA LYS A 194 17.48 13.09 -14.88
C LYS A 194 17.86 12.17 -16.02
N SER A 195 17.35 12.39 -17.23
CA SER A 195 17.68 11.57 -18.39
C SER A 195 18.94 12.09 -19.10
N SER A 196 19.98 11.26 -19.16
CA SER A 196 21.19 11.59 -19.94
C SER A 196 20.94 11.75 -21.44
N ASP A 197 19.91 11.08 -21.94
CA ASP A 197 19.54 11.06 -23.36
C ASP A 197 18.48 12.11 -23.72
N GLY A 198 18.13 12.98 -22.77
CA GLY A 198 17.08 14.00 -22.95
C GLY A 198 15.69 13.39 -23.11
N TRP A 199 14.88 13.96 -24.01
CA TRP A 199 13.54 13.50 -24.30
C TRP A 199 13.54 12.10 -24.90
N SER A 200 12.97 11.15 -24.18
CA SER A 200 12.81 9.77 -24.61
C SER A 200 11.34 9.47 -24.99
N SER A 201 11.12 8.30 -25.59
CA SER A 201 9.76 7.80 -25.89
C SER A 201 8.83 7.81 -24.67
N GLY A 202 9.35 7.60 -23.45
CA GLY A 202 8.58 7.65 -22.22
C GLY A 202 7.96 9.01 -21.94
N VAL A 203 8.70 10.10 -22.18
CA VAL A 203 8.17 11.46 -21.99
C VAL A 203 7.13 11.78 -23.07
N THR A 204 7.36 11.35 -24.31
CA THR A 204 6.37 11.50 -25.38
C THR A 204 5.06 10.80 -25.06
N ILE A 205 5.12 9.56 -24.54
CA ILE A 205 3.95 8.79 -24.12
C ILE A 205 3.21 9.50 -22.98
N LEU A 206 3.94 10.03 -22.00
CA LEU A 206 3.34 10.77 -20.89
C LEU A 206 2.59 12.01 -21.41
N THR A 207 3.16 12.74 -22.36
CA THR A 207 2.53 13.90 -22.98
C THR A 207 1.26 13.52 -23.77
N LEU A 208 1.32 12.41 -24.52
CA LEU A 208 0.16 11.87 -25.24
C LEU A 208 -0.94 11.43 -24.27
N ALA A 209 -0.58 10.70 -23.21
CA ALA A 209 -1.53 10.28 -22.18
C ALA A 209 -2.18 11.48 -21.49
N ALA A 210 -1.45 12.57 -21.26
CA ALA A 210 -1.97 13.79 -20.70
C ALA A 210 -2.97 14.47 -21.63
N ASN A 211 -2.71 14.52 -22.94
CA ASN A 211 -3.62 15.11 -23.93
C ASN A 211 -4.92 14.29 -24.11
N MET A 212 -4.90 13.00 -23.82
CA MET A 212 -6.09 12.13 -23.86
C MET A 212 -6.94 12.22 -22.58
N TRP A 213 -6.46 12.93 -21.58
CA TRP A 213 -7.10 12.98 -20.27
C TRP A 213 -8.29 13.94 -20.20
N ASP A 214 -8.26 15.00 -20.97
CA ASP A 214 -9.27 16.05 -20.99
C ASP A 214 -10.37 15.80 -22.04
N ASN A 215 -10.33 14.66 -22.76
CA ASN A 215 -11.34 14.18 -23.69
C ASN A 215 -12.00 12.90 -23.17
#